data_57755cfa4dc25eb24652aff4eefa2458
#
_entry.id   57755cfa4dc25eb24652aff4eefa2458
#
_cell.length_a   1.000
_cell.length_b   1.000
_cell.length_c   1.000
_cell.angle_alpha   90.00
_cell.angle_beta   90.00
_cell.angle_gamma   90.00
#
_symmetry.space_group_name_H-M   'P 1'
#
loop_
_entity.id
_entity.type
_entity.pdbx_description
1 polymer ?
#
loop_
_entity_poly.entity_id
_entity_poly.type
_entity_poly.pdbx_seq_one_letter_code
_entity_poly.pdbx_strand_id
1 'polypeptide(L)'
;MSQPFVGEIRMFGFGRTPNGWQACDGSLLSIAEYEVLIGTTYGGDGQVTFAVPDLRGRLPIHQGTGPGLSNYVIGQVSGTETVTLTTTQMPVHTHTVLATTAAATTGNITT
;
A
#
# COMPACT_ATOMS: atom_id res chain seq x y z
N MET A 1 -3.32 3.08 30.02
CA MET A 1 -3.77 2.78 28.66
C MET A 1 -4.70 3.85 28.17
N SER A 2 -4.36 4.49 27.07
CA SER A 2 -5.24 5.51 26.49
C SER A 2 -6.35 4.85 25.67
N GLN A 3 -7.53 5.44 25.69
CA GLN A 3 -8.61 4.99 24.83
C GLN A 3 -8.42 5.49 23.42
N PRO A 4 -8.68 4.66 22.40
CA PRO A 4 -8.58 5.10 21.02
C PRO A 4 -9.73 6.03 20.65
N PHE A 5 -9.49 6.85 19.61
CA PHE A 5 -10.56 7.64 19.02
C PHE A 5 -11.35 6.79 18.02
N VAL A 6 -12.64 7.07 17.87
CA VAL A 6 -13.43 6.44 16.83
C VAL A 6 -12.86 6.84 15.47
N GLY A 7 -12.59 5.85 14.64
CA GLY A 7 -11.94 6.08 13.35
C GLY A 7 -10.41 6.03 13.36
N GLU A 8 -9.82 5.86 14.53
CA GLU A 8 -8.36 5.69 14.62
C GLU A 8 -7.96 4.36 13.97
N ILE A 9 -6.87 4.38 13.19
CA ILE A 9 -6.30 3.19 12.59
C ILE A 9 -5.01 2.84 13.31
N ARG A 10 -4.88 1.58 13.72
CA ARG A 10 -3.72 1.12 14.46
C ARG A 10 -3.23 -0.21 13.91
N MET A 11 -1.92 -0.39 13.86
CA MET A 11 -1.32 -1.66 13.45
C MET A 11 -1.13 -2.56 14.65
N PHE A 12 -1.52 -3.82 14.49
CA PHE A 12 -1.30 -4.85 15.50
C PHE A 12 -0.41 -5.95 14.92
N GLY A 13 0.49 -6.46 15.75
CA GLY A 13 1.43 -7.49 15.31
C GLY A 13 0.87 -8.91 15.32
N PHE A 14 -0.43 -9.08 15.52
CA PHE A 14 -1.06 -10.39 15.55
C PHE A 14 -2.26 -10.41 14.58
N GLY A 15 -2.67 -11.62 14.20
CA GLY A 15 -3.67 -11.78 13.13
C GLY A 15 -5.13 -11.79 13.57
N ARG A 16 -5.43 -11.36 14.78
CA ARG A 16 -6.79 -11.36 15.33
C ARG A 16 -7.23 -9.93 15.61
N THR A 17 -8.49 -9.63 15.30
CA THR A 17 -9.05 -8.31 15.61
C THR A 17 -9.41 -8.24 17.09
N PRO A 18 -8.84 -7.32 17.87
CA PRO A 18 -9.21 -7.16 19.28
C PRO A 18 -10.64 -6.68 19.43
N ASN A 19 -11.21 -6.90 20.61
CA ASN A 19 -12.55 -6.40 20.93
C ASN A 19 -12.55 -4.87 20.86
N GLY A 20 -13.60 -4.32 20.26
CA GLY A 20 -13.74 -2.87 20.08
C GLY A 20 -13.05 -2.34 18.84
N TRP A 21 -12.44 -3.19 18.03
CA TRP A 21 -11.77 -2.83 16.80
C TRP A 21 -12.37 -3.55 15.61
N GLN A 22 -12.18 -3.01 14.44
CA GLN A 22 -12.62 -3.60 13.19
C GLN A 22 -11.45 -3.70 12.23
N ALA A 23 -11.34 -4.84 11.55
CA ALA A 23 -10.30 -5.02 10.55
C ALA A 23 -10.52 -4.06 9.36
N CYS A 24 -9.43 -3.52 8.82
CA CYS A 24 -9.48 -2.66 7.65
C CYS A 24 -9.49 -3.51 6.37
N ASP A 25 -10.62 -4.18 6.13
CA ASP A 25 -10.80 -5.10 5.01
C ASP A 25 -11.93 -4.68 4.07
N GLY A 26 -12.40 -3.45 4.17
CA GLY A 26 -13.48 -2.94 3.31
C GLY A 26 -14.87 -3.38 3.73
N SER A 27 -15.03 -3.98 4.89
CA SER A 27 -16.31 -4.50 5.35
C SER A 27 -17.35 -3.39 5.48
N LEU A 28 -18.61 -3.74 5.19
CA LEU A 28 -19.75 -2.86 5.43
C LEU A 28 -20.26 -3.06 6.86
N LEU A 29 -20.47 -1.95 7.56
CA LEU A 29 -20.97 -1.97 8.93
C LEU A 29 -22.25 -1.17 9.01
N SER A 30 -23.08 -1.50 10.03
CA SER A 30 -24.36 -0.83 10.25
C SER A 30 -24.15 0.52 10.91
N ILE A 31 -24.73 1.56 10.34
CA ILE A 31 -24.70 2.89 10.94
C ILE A 31 -25.45 2.91 12.29
N ALA A 32 -26.50 2.10 12.41
CA ALA A 32 -27.28 2.06 13.64
C ALA A 32 -26.50 1.50 14.85
N GLU A 33 -25.47 0.70 14.60
CA GLU A 33 -24.67 0.07 15.66
C GLU A 33 -23.40 0.83 15.99
N TYR A 34 -22.92 1.67 15.07
CA TYR A 34 -21.64 2.33 15.23
C TYR A 34 -21.77 3.83 14.98
N GLU A 35 -21.02 4.59 15.77
CA GLU A 35 -20.93 6.01 15.54
C GLU A 35 -20.08 6.28 14.30
N VAL A 36 -20.63 7.05 13.36
CA VAL A 36 -20.02 7.21 12.05
C VAL A 36 -19.31 8.56 11.94
N LEU A 37 -18.00 8.56 12.08
CA LEU A 37 -17.16 9.72 11.81
C LEU A 37 -16.68 9.79 10.37
N ILE A 38 -16.55 8.63 9.72
CA ILE A 38 -15.91 8.54 8.41
C ILE A 38 -16.90 8.60 7.25
N GLY A 39 -18.20 8.50 7.54
CA GLY A 39 -19.21 8.58 6.50
C GLY A 39 -19.00 7.53 5.40
N THR A 40 -19.26 7.92 4.16
CA THR A 40 -19.11 7.03 3.01
C THR A 40 -17.78 7.17 2.29
N THR A 41 -16.77 7.75 2.95
CA THR A 41 -15.45 7.96 2.35
C THR A 41 -14.87 6.69 1.76
N TYR A 42 -15.11 5.54 2.40
CA TYR A 42 -14.57 4.25 1.97
C TYR A 42 -15.64 3.32 1.40
N GLY A 43 -16.88 3.75 1.36
CA GLY A 43 -17.98 2.98 0.81
C GLY A 43 -19.23 3.00 1.68
N GLY A 44 -20.23 2.21 1.28
CA GLY A 44 -21.53 2.18 1.93
C GLY A 44 -22.53 3.12 1.28
N ASP A 45 -23.80 3.03 1.69
CA ASP A 45 -24.86 3.89 1.14
C ASP A 45 -25.07 5.19 1.92
N GLY A 46 -24.48 5.31 3.09
CA GLY A 46 -24.59 6.51 3.92
C GLY A 46 -25.89 6.64 4.68
N GLN A 47 -26.84 5.71 4.51
CA GLN A 47 -28.11 5.71 5.21
C GLN A 47 -28.23 4.57 6.21
N VAL A 48 -27.86 3.38 5.81
CA VAL A 48 -27.90 2.18 6.65
C VAL A 48 -26.52 1.62 6.89
N THR A 49 -25.63 1.74 5.92
CA THR A 49 -24.30 1.15 5.96
C THR A 49 -23.21 2.17 5.68
N PHE A 50 -22.03 1.89 6.22
CA PHE A 50 -20.79 2.55 5.84
C PHE A 50 -19.69 1.48 5.74
N ALA A 51 -18.60 1.79 5.05
CA ALA A 51 -17.50 0.86 4.91
C ALA A 51 -16.27 1.34 5.65
N VAL A 52 -15.52 0.40 6.21
CA VAL A 52 -14.18 0.66 6.73
C VAL A 52 -13.18 0.65 5.57
N PRO A 53 -12.01 1.29 5.72
CA PRO A 53 -10.99 1.24 4.68
C PRO A 53 -10.54 -0.18 4.39
N ASP A 54 -10.13 -0.44 3.16
CA ASP A 54 -9.53 -1.71 2.76
C ASP A 54 -8.02 -1.48 2.58
N LEU A 55 -7.25 -1.90 3.55
CA LEU A 55 -5.79 -1.76 3.54
C LEU A 55 -5.06 -3.04 3.18
N ARG A 56 -5.79 -4.06 2.71
CA ARG A 56 -5.16 -5.32 2.30
C ARG A 56 -4.27 -5.08 1.09
N GLY A 57 -2.98 -5.46 1.21
CA GLY A 57 -1.99 -5.24 0.17
C GLY A 57 -1.66 -3.78 -0.10
N ARG A 58 -1.93 -2.88 0.86
CA ARG A 58 -1.78 -1.44 0.69
C ARG A 58 -1.15 -0.82 1.92
N LEU A 59 -0.52 0.33 1.70
CA LEU A 59 -0.01 1.16 2.78
C LEU A 59 -0.82 2.45 2.86
N PRO A 60 -1.14 2.93 4.07
CA PRO A 60 -1.79 4.23 4.20
C PRO A 60 -0.79 5.36 3.93
N ILE A 61 -1.26 6.39 3.24
CA ILE A 61 -0.49 7.61 3.03
C ILE A 61 -1.33 8.81 3.48
N HIS A 62 -0.66 9.90 3.77
CA HIS A 62 -1.34 11.12 4.19
C HIS A 62 -1.94 11.84 2.99
N GLN A 63 -3.19 12.32 3.13
CA GLN A 63 -3.83 13.10 2.09
C GLN A 63 -3.14 14.45 1.91
N GLY A 64 -3.31 15.04 0.72
CA GLY A 64 -2.78 16.35 0.42
C GLY A 64 -1.76 16.30 -0.71
N THR A 65 -1.12 17.42 -0.95
CA THR A 65 -0.11 17.57 -1.99
C THR A 65 1.22 17.97 -1.37
N GLY A 66 2.19 17.06 -1.41
CA GLY A 66 3.55 17.40 -0.99
C GLY A 66 4.23 18.28 -2.05
N PRO A 67 5.27 19.04 -1.69
CA PRO A 67 5.98 19.88 -2.66
C PRO A 67 6.53 19.04 -3.81
N GLY A 68 6.11 19.37 -5.04
CA GLY A 68 6.53 18.63 -6.24
C GLY A 68 5.95 17.22 -6.37
N LEU A 69 4.98 16.85 -5.54
CA LEU A 69 4.40 15.51 -5.53
C LEU A 69 2.94 15.58 -6.00
N SER A 70 2.39 14.37 -6.25
CA SER A 70 0.99 14.25 -6.66
C SER A 70 0.04 14.61 -5.53
N ASN A 71 -1.16 15.06 -5.90
CA ASN A 71 -2.22 15.32 -4.94
C ASN A 71 -2.96 14.03 -4.60
N TYR A 72 -3.16 13.79 -3.30
CA TYR A 72 -3.91 12.64 -2.80
C TYR A 72 -5.10 13.11 -1.99
N VAL A 73 -6.25 12.50 -2.25
CA VAL A 73 -7.52 12.82 -1.59
C VAL A 73 -7.85 11.69 -0.61
N ILE A 74 -8.46 12.04 0.51
CA ILE A 74 -8.86 11.03 1.49
C ILE A 74 -9.76 9.98 0.83
N GLY A 75 -9.49 8.71 1.11
CA GLY A 75 -10.22 7.58 0.51
C GLY A 75 -9.70 7.15 -0.85
N GLN A 76 -8.77 7.89 -1.44
CA GLN A 76 -8.21 7.54 -2.73
C GLN A 76 -7.38 6.26 -2.66
N VAL A 77 -7.57 5.40 -3.67
CA VAL A 77 -6.83 4.16 -3.83
C VAL A 77 -6.00 4.26 -5.10
N SER A 78 -4.72 3.98 -5.00
CA SER A 78 -3.83 4.07 -6.17
C SER A 78 -2.64 3.14 -6.00
N GLY A 79 -1.84 3.06 -7.08
CA GLY A 79 -0.67 2.22 -7.11
C GLY A 79 -0.98 0.79 -7.51
N THR A 80 0.06 0.00 -7.64
CA THR A 80 -0.02 -1.42 -7.99
C THR A 80 0.81 -2.24 -7.02
N GLU A 81 0.31 -3.42 -6.71
CA GLU A 81 1.01 -4.34 -5.81
C GLU A 81 2.20 -4.99 -6.51
N THR A 82 2.06 -5.23 -7.81
CA THR A 82 3.12 -5.83 -8.63
C THR A 82 3.37 -4.97 -9.86
N VAL A 83 4.63 -4.95 -10.30
CA VAL A 83 5.04 -4.19 -11.48
C VAL A 83 5.75 -5.12 -12.44
N THR A 84 5.30 -5.13 -13.71
CA THR A 84 5.98 -5.85 -14.77
C THR A 84 6.91 -4.88 -15.48
N LEU A 85 8.22 -5.16 -15.41
CA LEU A 85 9.20 -4.32 -16.08
C LEU A 85 9.21 -4.63 -17.58
N THR A 86 9.13 -3.58 -18.39
CA THR A 86 9.27 -3.67 -19.84
C THR A 86 10.64 -3.15 -20.25
N THR A 87 11.04 -3.44 -21.49
CA THR A 87 12.33 -2.95 -22.01
C THR A 87 12.38 -1.41 -22.07
N THR A 88 11.22 -0.76 -22.17
CA THR A 88 11.15 0.71 -22.19
C THR A 88 11.28 1.31 -20.79
N GLN A 89 11.03 0.53 -19.76
CA GLN A 89 11.11 0.98 -18.36
C GLN A 89 12.47 0.74 -17.74
N MET A 90 13.27 -0.15 -18.35
CA MET A 90 14.60 -0.44 -17.86
C MET A 90 15.63 0.44 -18.56
N PRO A 91 16.61 0.97 -17.81
CA PRO A 91 17.69 1.70 -18.45
C PRO A 91 18.43 0.81 -19.45
N VAL A 92 18.74 1.37 -20.61
CA VAL A 92 19.51 0.64 -21.61
C VAL A 92 20.97 0.70 -21.19
N HIS A 93 21.52 -0.45 -20.88
CA HIS A 93 22.93 -0.55 -20.63
C HIS A 93 23.42 -1.90 -21.13
N THR A 94 24.72 -2.00 -21.48
CA THR A 94 25.34 -3.22 -21.96
C THR A 94 26.61 -3.50 -21.18
N HIS A 95 26.90 -4.79 -21.01
CA HIS A 95 28.15 -5.24 -20.41
C HIS A 95 29.00 -5.89 -21.49
N THR A 96 30.22 -5.40 -21.62
CA THR A 96 31.18 -6.00 -22.53
C THR A 96 31.92 -7.10 -21.80
N VAL A 97 31.80 -8.31 -22.33
CA VAL A 97 32.56 -9.43 -21.80
C VAL A 97 33.90 -9.44 -22.54
N LEU A 98 34.98 -9.30 -21.78
CA LEU A 98 36.33 -9.35 -22.30
C LEU A 98 36.88 -10.75 -22.06
N ALA A 99 37.20 -11.42 -23.14
CA ALA A 99 37.86 -12.74 -23.09
C ALA A 99 39.16 -12.67 -23.84
N THR A 100 40.20 -13.24 -23.29
CA THR A 100 41.49 -13.33 -23.95
C THR A 100 41.58 -14.67 -24.65
N THR A 101 42.27 -14.68 -25.81
CA THR A 101 42.59 -15.90 -26.52
C THR A 101 43.78 -16.63 -25.92
N ALA A 102 44.53 -15.98 -25.05
CA ALA A 102 45.61 -16.61 -24.29
C ALA A 102 45.01 -17.48 -23.18
N ALA A 103 45.74 -18.57 -22.84
CA ALA A 103 45.32 -19.43 -21.77
C ALA A 103 45.26 -18.64 -20.46
N ALA A 104 44.08 -18.59 -19.83
CA ALA A 104 43.90 -17.88 -18.58
C ALA A 104 44.50 -18.73 -17.45
N THR A 105 45.40 -18.15 -16.67
CA THR A 105 46.01 -18.85 -15.52
C THR A 105 45.08 -18.82 -14.32
N THR A 106 44.14 -17.87 -14.26
CA THR A 106 43.24 -17.71 -13.14
C THR A 106 41.79 -17.99 -13.47
N GLY A 107 41.45 -18.16 -14.74
CA GLY A 107 40.09 -18.38 -15.18
C GLY A 107 39.15 -17.21 -14.97
N ASN A 108 39.64 -16.00 -14.71
CA ASN A 108 38.81 -14.83 -14.49
C ASN A 108 38.31 -14.25 -15.79
N ILE A 109 37.01 -14.04 -15.86
CA ILE A 109 36.38 -13.31 -16.94
C ILE A 109 35.91 -11.98 -16.34
N THR A 110 36.36 -10.90 -16.92
CA THR A 110 35.98 -9.56 -16.50
C THR A 110 34.90 -9.01 -17.42
N THR A 111 33.79 -8.57 -16.85
CA THR A 111 32.68 -7.99 -17.58
C THR A 111 32.52 -6.51 -17.26
#